data_5f477972d698ed7f4ac946e2762d043f
#
_entry.id   5f477972d698ed7f4ac946e2762d043f
#
_cell.length_a   1.000
_cell.length_b   1.000
_cell.length_c   1.000
_cell.angle_alpha   90.00
_cell.angle_beta   90.00
_cell.angle_gamma   90.00
#
_symmetry.space_group_name_H-M   'P 1'
#
loop_
_entity.id
_entity.type
_entity.pdbx_description
1 polymer ?
#
loop_
_entity_poly.entity_id
_entity_poly.type
_entity_poly.pdbx_seq_one_letter_code
_entity_poly.pdbx_strand_id
1 'polypeptide(L)'
;GLSLSGANADVRIKAKVSEYESVLAHVYNKVANAAGVATVSAPALREDIKLSVEGVANELITAGSGSLVLNGLNSASAEKLAAKTNELLASAAFNTSKLDFTATGSDSDFAALLEDIKSGAVTSVLTLDTNVLHFSTAMASLADKVSLVSIADRLDETASKAVVALPMSHYLEAWSDAAPVSGIYTVGQPTISPLFDSKSAVEIVNTLAGGSESAVDLIKASAASGSASKAWNALLHDGFADVTSVDVVTGTLDMTDVAVSAPLKGLEFYTYTKAGMGAGNNANNPWTYELPDPV
;
A
#
# COMPACT_ATOMS: atom_id res chain seq x y z
N GLY A 1 -8.26 -19.72 -3.80
CA GLY A 1 -7.61 -20.23 -2.61
C GLY A 1 -8.40 -19.90 -1.34
N LEU A 2 -8.08 -20.53 -0.25
CA LEU A 2 -8.65 -20.24 1.06
C LEU A 2 -7.65 -19.34 1.81
N SER A 3 -8.01 -18.09 2.06
CA SER A 3 -7.22 -17.18 2.89
C SER A 3 -7.61 -17.32 4.37
N LEU A 4 -6.87 -16.69 5.29
CA LEU A 4 -7.25 -16.63 6.70
C LEU A 4 -8.65 -16.02 6.88
N SER A 5 -8.94 -14.92 6.17
CA SER A 5 -10.30 -14.32 6.17
C SER A 5 -11.33 -15.28 5.59
N GLY A 6 -11.01 -15.95 4.49
CA GLY A 6 -11.91 -16.93 3.88
C GLY A 6 -12.13 -18.17 4.73
N ALA A 7 -11.15 -18.57 5.56
CA ALA A 7 -11.31 -19.68 6.49
C ALA A 7 -12.27 -19.35 7.65
N ASN A 8 -12.30 -18.08 8.06
CA ASN A 8 -13.17 -17.59 9.16
C ASN A 8 -14.49 -16.99 8.69
N ALA A 9 -14.75 -16.94 7.38
CA ALA A 9 -15.98 -16.37 6.85
C ALA A 9 -17.17 -17.31 7.04
N ASP A 10 -18.32 -16.75 7.49
CA ASP A 10 -19.58 -17.48 7.61
C ASP A 10 -20.17 -17.82 6.24
N VAL A 11 -20.05 -16.90 5.28
CA VAL A 11 -20.48 -17.10 3.89
C VAL A 11 -19.31 -16.95 2.94
N ARG A 12 -19.08 -17.96 2.11
CA ARG A 12 -18.04 -17.95 1.08
C ARG A 12 -18.66 -18.14 -0.29
N ILE A 13 -18.39 -17.20 -1.20
CA ILE A 13 -18.88 -17.24 -2.56
C ILE A 13 -17.74 -17.71 -3.47
N LYS A 14 -17.92 -18.89 -4.08
CA LYS A 14 -16.94 -19.46 -5.00
C LYS A 14 -17.09 -18.81 -6.38
N ALA A 15 -16.27 -17.80 -6.65
CA ALA A 15 -16.23 -17.09 -7.93
C ALA A 15 -14.84 -17.25 -8.59
N LYS A 16 -14.76 -17.08 -9.89
CA LYS A 16 -13.50 -16.92 -10.62
C LYS A 16 -12.90 -15.54 -10.33
N VAL A 17 -11.60 -15.39 -10.51
CA VAL A 17 -10.94 -14.11 -10.26
C VAL A 17 -11.51 -13.00 -11.16
N SER A 18 -11.77 -13.30 -12.43
CA SER A 18 -12.41 -12.37 -13.36
C SER A 18 -13.86 -12.00 -13.03
N GLU A 19 -14.52 -12.74 -12.12
CA GLU A 19 -15.89 -12.45 -11.66
C GLU A 19 -15.92 -11.54 -10.43
N TYR A 20 -14.79 -11.31 -9.72
CA TYR A 20 -14.78 -10.59 -8.45
C TYR A 20 -15.31 -9.16 -8.56
N GLU A 21 -14.90 -8.42 -9.59
CA GLU A 21 -15.44 -7.06 -9.82
C GLU A 21 -16.93 -7.07 -10.12
N SER A 22 -17.41 -8.06 -10.88
CA SER A 22 -18.84 -8.23 -11.15
C SER A 22 -19.61 -8.50 -9.86
N VAL A 23 -19.08 -9.37 -8.98
CA VAL A 23 -19.70 -9.63 -7.66
C VAL A 23 -19.79 -8.35 -6.85
N LEU A 24 -18.69 -7.59 -6.75
CA LEU A 24 -18.67 -6.33 -6.02
C LEU A 24 -19.61 -5.29 -6.62
N ALA A 25 -19.68 -5.18 -7.95
CA ALA A 25 -20.61 -4.28 -8.62
C ALA A 25 -22.08 -4.64 -8.37
N HIS A 26 -22.42 -5.92 -8.29
CA HIS A 26 -23.78 -6.34 -7.92
C HIS A 26 -24.12 -6.03 -6.45
N VAL A 27 -23.15 -6.19 -5.52
CA VAL A 27 -23.29 -5.76 -4.12
C VAL A 27 -23.53 -4.25 -4.07
N TYR A 28 -22.68 -3.47 -4.73
CA TYR A 28 -22.84 -2.02 -4.84
C TYR A 28 -24.22 -1.64 -5.40
N ASN A 29 -24.62 -2.20 -6.53
CA ASN A 29 -25.88 -1.88 -7.19
C ASN A 29 -27.09 -2.15 -6.28
N LYS A 30 -27.04 -3.21 -5.46
CA LYS A 30 -28.09 -3.50 -4.50
C LYS A 30 -28.18 -2.44 -3.40
N VAL A 31 -27.01 -2.04 -2.84
CA VAL A 31 -26.92 -0.97 -1.84
C VAL A 31 -27.33 0.38 -2.45
N ALA A 32 -26.86 0.69 -3.64
CA ALA A 32 -27.20 1.91 -4.37
C ALA A 32 -28.70 2.04 -4.61
N ASN A 33 -29.37 0.95 -5.04
CA ASN A 33 -30.82 0.92 -5.20
C ASN A 33 -31.55 1.18 -3.89
N ALA A 34 -31.09 0.58 -2.79
CA ALA A 34 -31.66 0.82 -1.46
C ALA A 34 -31.49 2.27 -1.00
N ALA A 35 -30.37 2.90 -1.36
CA ALA A 35 -30.06 4.31 -1.06
C ALA A 35 -30.68 5.31 -2.08
N GLY A 36 -31.31 4.85 -3.15
CA GLY A 36 -31.91 5.71 -4.18
C GLY A 36 -30.89 6.44 -5.05
N VAL A 37 -29.68 5.87 -5.22
CA VAL A 37 -28.61 6.44 -6.09
C VAL A 37 -28.37 5.60 -7.34
N ALA A 38 -27.66 6.18 -8.31
CA ALA A 38 -27.38 5.52 -9.58
C ALA A 38 -26.55 4.24 -9.42
N THR A 39 -26.89 3.23 -10.21
CA THR A 39 -26.16 1.96 -10.33
C THR A 39 -25.12 2.03 -11.44
N VAL A 40 -24.16 1.10 -11.43
CA VAL A 40 -23.19 0.92 -12.50
C VAL A 40 -23.57 -0.26 -13.40
N SER A 41 -23.07 -0.25 -14.63
CA SER A 41 -23.20 -1.41 -15.52
C SER A 41 -22.34 -2.56 -14.99
N ALA A 42 -22.93 -3.74 -14.88
CA ALA A 42 -22.24 -4.94 -14.41
C ALA A 42 -22.62 -6.16 -15.25
N PRO A 43 -21.67 -7.02 -15.61
CA PRO A 43 -21.95 -8.30 -16.24
C PRO A 43 -22.85 -9.16 -15.36
N ALA A 44 -23.68 -10.01 -15.99
CA ALA A 44 -24.55 -10.91 -15.24
C ALA A 44 -23.75 -11.90 -14.39
N LEU A 45 -24.23 -12.14 -13.17
CA LEU A 45 -23.66 -13.18 -12.31
C LEU A 45 -24.11 -14.57 -12.78
N ARG A 46 -23.30 -15.57 -12.50
CA ARG A 46 -23.71 -16.97 -12.60
C ARG A 46 -24.87 -17.25 -11.65
N GLU A 47 -25.80 -18.08 -12.08
CA GLU A 47 -26.99 -18.39 -11.29
C GLU A 47 -26.67 -19.06 -9.93
N ASP A 48 -25.59 -19.86 -9.87
CA ASP A 48 -25.16 -20.56 -8.64
C ASP A 48 -24.63 -19.65 -7.53
N ILE A 49 -24.19 -18.42 -7.85
CA ILE A 49 -23.70 -17.45 -6.85
C ILE A 49 -24.65 -16.27 -6.59
N LYS A 50 -25.61 -16.06 -7.49
CA LYS A 50 -26.50 -14.88 -7.48
C LYS A 50 -27.23 -14.70 -6.15
N LEU A 51 -27.87 -15.76 -5.64
CA LEU A 51 -28.61 -15.71 -4.37
C LEU A 51 -27.70 -15.40 -3.19
N SER A 52 -26.47 -15.93 -3.19
CA SER A 52 -25.50 -15.65 -2.13
C SER A 52 -25.03 -14.19 -2.15
N VAL A 53 -24.79 -13.64 -3.34
CA VAL A 53 -24.41 -12.22 -3.49
C VAL A 53 -25.53 -11.30 -3.06
N GLU A 54 -26.78 -11.61 -3.44
CA GLU A 54 -27.97 -10.87 -2.99
C GLU A 54 -28.14 -10.95 -1.47
N GLY A 55 -27.91 -12.12 -0.88
CA GLY A 55 -27.94 -12.35 0.59
C GLY A 55 -26.94 -11.45 1.32
N VAL A 56 -25.67 -11.48 0.91
CA VAL A 56 -24.62 -10.62 1.49
C VAL A 56 -24.98 -9.14 1.37
N ALA A 57 -25.48 -8.69 0.21
CA ALA A 57 -25.86 -7.30 0.03
C ALA A 57 -27.02 -6.89 0.95
N ASN A 58 -28.02 -7.77 1.16
CA ASN A 58 -29.12 -7.52 2.09
C ASN A 58 -28.64 -7.45 3.55
N GLU A 59 -27.69 -8.29 3.96
CA GLU A 59 -27.07 -8.25 5.28
C GLU A 59 -26.33 -6.93 5.51
N LEU A 60 -25.54 -6.47 4.52
CA LEU A 60 -24.86 -5.17 4.57
C LEU A 60 -25.86 -4.02 4.75
N ILE A 61 -26.96 -4.01 3.97
CA ILE A 61 -28.00 -2.99 4.08
C ILE A 61 -28.65 -3.03 5.48
N THR A 62 -28.91 -4.22 6.00
CA THR A 62 -29.53 -4.38 7.33
C THR A 62 -28.59 -3.91 8.44
N ALA A 63 -27.30 -4.23 8.34
CA ALA A 63 -26.29 -3.81 9.32
C ALA A 63 -25.97 -2.31 9.23
N GLY A 64 -26.13 -1.69 8.04
CA GLY A 64 -25.91 -0.26 7.84
C GLY A 64 -24.54 0.20 8.33
N SER A 65 -24.50 1.14 9.26
CA SER A 65 -23.26 1.68 9.84
C SER A 65 -22.38 0.66 10.58
N GLY A 66 -22.95 -0.48 10.95
CA GLY A 66 -22.19 -1.59 11.55
C GLY A 66 -21.48 -2.50 10.56
N SER A 67 -21.54 -2.19 9.26
CA SER A 67 -20.93 -3.00 8.21
C SER A 67 -19.70 -2.32 7.58
N LEU A 68 -18.83 -3.12 6.94
CA LEU A 68 -17.68 -2.65 6.20
C LEU A 68 -17.41 -3.58 5.01
N VAL A 69 -17.19 -3.00 3.83
CA VAL A 69 -16.72 -3.71 2.65
C VAL A 69 -15.24 -3.43 2.46
N LEU A 70 -14.43 -4.48 2.49
CA LEU A 70 -13.00 -4.43 2.19
C LEU A 70 -12.74 -4.99 0.80
N ASN A 71 -11.91 -4.28 0.03
CA ASN A 71 -11.47 -4.70 -1.29
C ASN A 71 -9.99 -5.13 -1.22
N GLY A 72 -9.67 -6.23 -1.89
CA GLY A 72 -8.31 -6.73 -2.06
C GLY A 72 -7.93 -6.90 -3.53
N LEU A 73 -8.71 -6.29 -4.45
CA LEU A 73 -8.41 -6.33 -5.88
C LEU A 73 -7.54 -5.10 -6.25
N ASN A 74 -6.52 -5.33 -7.03
CA ASN A 74 -5.72 -4.23 -7.60
C ASN A 74 -6.45 -3.63 -8.82
N SER A 75 -7.52 -2.89 -8.55
CA SER A 75 -8.39 -2.30 -9.57
C SER A 75 -9.01 -1.01 -9.05
N ALA A 76 -8.84 0.08 -9.80
CA ALA A 76 -9.43 1.38 -9.46
C ALA A 76 -10.97 1.33 -9.45
N SER A 77 -11.60 0.56 -10.34
CA SER A 77 -13.05 0.35 -10.34
C SER A 77 -13.52 -0.36 -9.07
N ALA A 78 -12.81 -1.41 -8.65
CA ALA A 78 -13.14 -2.15 -7.42
C ALA A 78 -12.97 -1.28 -6.17
N GLU A 79 -11.91 -0.45 -6.10
CA GLU A 79 -11.72 0.51 -5.00
C GLU A 79 -12.87 1.51 -4.92
N LYS A 80 -13.26 2.11 -6.05
CA LYS A 80 -14.39 3.04 -6.11
C LYS A 80 -15.70 2.39 -5.68
N LEU A 81 -15.97 1.16 -6.13
CA LEU A 81 -17.17 0.40 -5.75
C LEU A 81 -17.20 0.12 -4.23
N ALA A 82 -16.08 -0.34 -3.65
CA ALA A 82 -15.99 -0.60 -2.21
C ALA A 82 -16.14 0.68 -1.39
N ALA A 83 -15.41 1.74 -1.73
CA ALA A 83 -15.47 3.02 -1.05
C ALA A 83 -16.89 3.63 -1.09
N LYS A 84 -17.52 3.64 -2.28
CA LYS A 84 -18.88 4.16 -2.43
C LYS A 84 -19.93 3.31 -1.71
N THR A 85 -19.75 1.99 -1.68
CA THR A 85 -20.62 1.11 -0.90
C THR A 85 -20.54 1.46 0.59
N ASN A 86 -19.35 1.63 1.15
CA ASN A 86 -19.14 2.01 2.54
C ASN A 86 -19.72 3.40 2.87
N GLU A 87 -19.57 4.36 1.94
CA GLU A 87 -20.17 5.69 2.07
C GLU A 87 -21.70 5.60 2.14
N LEU A 88 -22.33 4.84 1.24
CA LEU A 88 -23.79 4.67 1.19
C LEU A 88 -24.35 3.94 2.42
N LEU A 89 -23.58 3.01 2.98
CA LEU A 89 -23.92 2.31 4.23
C LEU A 89 -23.68 3.18 5.47
N ALA A 90 -23.08 4.35 5.31
CA ALA A 90 -22.58 5.20 6.41
C ALA A 90 -21.73 4.41 7.41
N SER A 91 -20.85 3.53 6.91
CA SER A 91 -20.02 2.64 7.71
C SER A 91 -19.20 3.41 8.74
N ALA A 92 -19.35 3.08 10.02
CA ALA A 92 -18.61 3.73 11.10
C ALA A 92 -17.11 3.43 11.08
N ALA A 93 -16.73 2.33 10.42
CA ALA A 93 -15.32 1.94 10.23
C ALA A 93 -14.65 2.60 9.00
N PHE A 94 -15.44 3.21 8.11
CA PHE A 94 -14.94 3.91 6.93
C PHE A 94 -14.82 5.41 7.20
N ASN A 95 -13.62 5.84 7.61
CA ASN A 95 -13.38 7.23 7.98
C ASN A 95 -12.66 7.98 6.86
N THR A 96 -13.39 8.80 6.12
CA THR A 96 -12.86 9.65 5.04
C THR A 96 -12.20 10.95 5.52
N SER A 97 -12.32 11.28 6.82
CA SER A 97 -11.68 12.47 7.38
C SER A 97 -10.21 12.27 7.77
N LYS A 98 -9.72 11.04 7.76
CA LYS A 98 -8.32 10.71 8.03
C LYS A 98 -7.77 9.90 6.87
N LEU A 99 -6.79 10.51 6.16
CA LEU A 99 -6.07 9.81 5.10
C LEU A 99 -4.99 8.91 5.71
N ASP A 100 -4.87 7.72 5.14
CA ASP A 100 -3.78 6.80 5.39
C ASP A 100 -2.69 7.04 4.35
N PHE A 101 -1.45 7.26 4.80
CA PHE A 101 -0.30 7.51 3.94
C PHE A 101 0.67 6.34 3.88
N THR A 102 0.29 5.17 4.36
CA THR A 102 1.14 3.97 4.33
C THR A 102 1.35 3.41 2.92
N ALA A 103 0.48 3.77 1.96
CA ALA A 103 0.57 3.35 0.57
C ALA A 103 0.31 4.54 -0.37
N THR A 104 1.33 5.38 -0.57
CA THR A 104 1.25 6.58 -1.43
C THR A 104 1.91 6.40 -2.80
N GLY A 105 2.39 5.20 -3.12
CA GLY A 105 3.02 4.90 -4.40
C GLY A 105 2.04 5.00 -5.58
N SER A 106 2.59 5.29 -6.78
CA SER A 106 1.85 5.43 -8.02
C SER A 106 2.48 4.57 -9.11
N ASP A 107 1.76 3.58 -9.60
CA ASP A 107 2.19 2.73 -10.72
C ASP A 107 2.34 3.53 -12.01
N SER A 108 1.51 4.57 -12.21
CA SER A 108 1.62 5.46 -13.37
C SER A 108 2.88 6.30 -13.35
N ASP A 109 3.31 6.77 -12.17
CA ASP A 109 4.55 7.55 -12.04
C ASP A 109 5.77 6.65 -12.24
N PHE A 110 5.71 5.41 -11.76
CA PHE A 110 6.75 4.42 -12.03
C PHE A 110 6.85 4.08 -13.53
N ALA A 111 5.72 3.94 -14.21
CA ALA A 111 5.69 3.74 -15.66
C ALA A 111 6.26 4.95 -16.41
N ALA A 112 5.95 6.18 -15.99
CA ALA A 112 6.52 7.41 -16.56
C ALA A 112 8.04 7.46 -16.34
N LEU A 113 8.54 7.11 -15.17
CA LEU A 113 9.98 7.00 -14.90
C LEU A 113 10.67 6.04 -15.88
N LEU A 114 10.07 4.88 -16.17
CA LEU A 114 10.65 3.94 -17.14
C LEU A 114 10.72 4.52 -18.55
N GLU A 115 9.74 5.29 -18.98
CA GLU A 115 9.78 5.98 -20.29
C GLU A 115 10.84 7.10 -20.31
N ASP A 116 11.00 7.86 -19.22
CA ASP A 116 12.02 8.89 -19.08
C ASP A 116 13.45 8.28 -19.12
N ILE A 117 13.63 7.12 -18.52
CA ILE A 117 14.90 6.37 -18.64
C ILE A 117 15.13 5.90 -20.08
N LYS A 118 14.13 5.37 -20.74
CA LYS A 118 14.22 4.91 -22.13
C LYS A 118 14.60 6.04 -23.08
N SER A 119 14.01 7.22 -22.88
CA SER A 119 14.27 8.41 -23.68
C SER A 119 15.61 9.09 -23.37
N GLY A 120 16.24 8.75 -22.24
CA GLY A 120 17.46 9.39 -21.75
C GLY A 120 17.22 10.72 -21.00
N ALA A 121 15.99 11.04 -20.68
CA ALA A 121 15.64 12.22 -19.86
C ALA A 121 16.12 12.03 -18.41
N VAL A 122 16.06 10.80 -17.89
CA VAL A 122 16.63 10.41 -16.60
C VAL A 122 17.89 9.59 -16.83
N THR A 123 19.02 10.07 -16.31
CA THR A 123 20.34 9.46 -16.43
C THR A 123 20.89 8.89 -15.13
N SER A 124 20.27 9.23 -13.99
CA SER A 124 20.66 8.73 -12.67
C SER A 124 19.42 8.40 -11.86
N VAL A 125 19.47 7.30 -11.10
CA VAL A 125 18.40 6.86 -10.22
C VAL A 125 18.97 6.54 -8.85
N LEU A 126 18.40 7.15 -7.81
CA LEU A 126 18.67 6.82 -6.41
C LEU A 126 17.56 5.92 -5.91
N THR A 127 17.92 4.73 -5.42
CA THR A 127 16.98 3.83 -4.73
C THR A 127 17.19 3.91 -3.23
N LEU A 128 16.09 3.97 -2.49
CA LEU A 128 16.07 4.01 -1.04
C LEU A 128 15.30 2.81 -0.52
N ASP A 129 16.00 1.89 0.14
CA ASP A 129 15.46 0.67 0.76
C ASP A 129 14.51 -0.12 -0.15
N THR A 130 14.90 -0.23 -1.44
CA THR A 130 14.07 -0.93 -2.43
C THR A 130 14.91 -1.68 -3.44
N ASN A 131 14.57 -2.96 -3.66
CA ASN A 131 15.21 -3.83 -4.63
C ASN A 131 14.47 -3.80 -5.98
N VAL A 132 14.54 -2.65 -6.66
CA VAL A 132 13.79 -2.37 -7.88
C VAL A 132 14.12 -3.33 -9.03
N LEU A 133 15.35 -3.83 -9.12
CA LEU A 133 15.76 -4.77 -10.16
C LEU A 133 15.22 -6.18 -9.94
N HIS A 134 14.87 -6.52 -8.71
CA HIS A 134 14.23 -7.80 -8.38
C HIS A 134 12.74 -7.81 -8.77
N PHE A 135 11.99 -6.80 -8.38
CA PHE A 135 10.55 -6.81 -8.60
C PHE A 135 10.09 -6.25 -9.95
N SER A 136 10.96 -5.51 -10.68
CA SER A 136 10.62 -4.95 -11.99
C SER A 136 11.57 -5.42 -13.09
N THR A 137 11.11 -6.38 -13.90
CA THR A 137 11.85 -6.84 -15.08
C THR A 137 12.06 -5.71 -16.09
N ALA A 138 11.12 -4.76 -16.17
CA ALA A 138 11.25 -3.58 -17.04
C ALA A 138 12.40 -2.69 -16.57
N MET A 139 12.51 -2.40 -15.27
CA MET A 139 13.63 -1.64 -14.71
C MET A 139 14.95 -2.41 -14.84
N ALA A 140 14.95 -3.71 -14.59
CA ALA A 140 16.14 -4.55 -14.77
C ALA A 140 16.69 -4.48 -16.20
N SER A 141 15.83 -4.41 -17.22
CA SER A 141 16.23 -4.27 -18.62
C SER A 141 16.81 -2.89 -18.98
N LEU A 142 16.59 -1.89 -18.11
CA LEU A 142 17.04 -0.51 -18.29
C LEU A 142 18.21 -0.15 -17.37
N ALA A 143 18.65 -1.06 -16.50
CA ALA A 143 19.67 -0.78 -15.49
C ALA A 143 20.97 -0.21 -16.06
N ASP A 144 21.39 -0.68 -17.24
CA ASP A 144 22.63 -0.22 -17.89
C ASP A 144 22.48 1.16 -18.56
N LYS A 145 21.27 1.73 -18.59
CA LYS A 145 21.03 3.07 -19.17
C LYS A 145 21.16 4.21 -18.17
N VAL A 146 21.22 3.89 -16.88
CA VAL A 146 21.28 4.87 -15.80
C VAL A 146 22.42 4.59 -14.84
N SER A 147 22.92 5.64 -14.18
CA SER A 147 23.77 5.49 -13.01
C SER A 147 22.91 5.20 -11.79
N LEU A 148 22.97 3.96 -11.31
CA LEU A 148 22.25 3.57 -10.08
C LEU A 148 23.07 3.91 -8.84
N VAL A 149 22.44 4.57 -7.88
CA VAL A 149 22.93 4.74 -6.52
C VAL A 149 21.93 4.05 -5.60
N SER A 150 22.38 3.11 -4.76
CA SER A 150 21.51 2.35 -3.87
C SER A 150 21.82 2.66 -2.41
N ILE A 151 20.81 3.03 -1.65
CA ILE A 151 20.85 3.11 -0.19
C ILE A 151 20.09 1.89 0.32
N ALA A 152 20.79 0.91 0.88
CA ALA A 152 20.22 -0.37 1.29
C ALA A 152 20.97 -0.99 2.47
N ASP A 153 20.30 -1.85 3.23
CA ASP A 153 20.89 -2.57 4.35
C ASP A 153 21.74 -3.79 3.92
N ARG A 154 21.66 -4.18 2.64
CA ARG A 154 22.36 -5.35 2.09
C ARG A 154 22.66 -5.18 0.60
N LEU A 155 23.59 -5.99 0.10
CA LEU A 155 23.91 -6.06 -1.32
C LEU A 155 22.92 -6.99 -2.04
N ASP A 156 21.74 -6.45 -2.31
CA ASP A 156 20.72 -7.10 -3.14
C ASP A 156 21.01 -6.94 -4.65
N GLU A 157 20.11 -7.35 -5.53
CA GLU A 157 20.26 -7.26 -6.97
C GLU A 157 20.45 -5.82 -7.45
N THR A 158 19.75 -4.87 -6.81
CA THR A 158 19.87 -3.43 -7.14
C THR A 158 21.19 -2.86 -6.64
N ALA A 159 21.52 -3.08 -5.37
CA ALA A 159 22.75 -2.58 -4.76
C ALA A 159 24.00 -3.20 -5.42
N SER A 160 23.93 -4.47 -5.83
CA SER A 160 25.02 -5.16 -6.54
C SER A 160 25.29 -4.60 -7.95
N LYS A 161 24.31 -3.97 -8.59
CA LYS A 161 24.41 -3.30 -9.89
C LYS A 161 24.68 -1.81 -9.78
N ALA A 162 24.51 -1.22 -8.61
CA ALA A 162 24.71 0.21 -8.40
C ALA A 162 26.18 0.60 -8.57
N VAL A 163 26.42 1.78 -9.14
CA VAL A 163 27.78 2.37 -9.22
C VAL A 163 28.28 2.79 -7.84
N VAL A 164 27.33 3.08 -6.94
CA VAL A 164 27.59 3.37 -5.52
C VAL A 164 26.50 2.69 -4.70
N ALA A 165 26.90 1.83 -3.76
CA ALA A 165 26.03 1.27 -2.73
C ALA A 165 26.39 1.91 -1.37
N LEU A 166 25.44 2.58 -0.76
CA LEU A 166 25.57 3.26 0.53
C LEU A 166 24.93 2.40 1.61
N PRO A 167 25.69 1.93 2.62
CA PRO A 167 25.17 1.04 3.65
C PRO A 167 24.20 1.78 4.58
N MET A 168 22.96 1.31 4.62
CA MET A 168 21.91 1.84 5.48
C MET A 168 21.85 1.07 6.79
N SER A 169 21.68 1.78 7.90
CA SER A 169 21.45 1.17 9.21
C SER A 169 20.07 0.53 9.25
N HIS A 170 19.96 -0.60 9.94
CA HIS A 170 18.71 -1.26 10.23
C HIS A 170 17.78 -0.36 11.06
N TYR A 171 16.46 -0.52 10.98
CA TYR A 171 15.50 0.32 11.72
C TYR A 171 15.68 0.25 13.24
N LEU A 172 16.21 -0.86 13.78
CA LEU A 172 16.55 -0.97 15.20
C LEU A 172 17.78 -0.17 15.62
N GLU A 173 18.60 0.26 14.67
CA GLU A 173 19.85 1.00 14.85
C GLU A 173 19.68 2.49 14.54
N ALA A 174 18.56 2.89 13.99
CA ALA A 174 18.36 4.23 13.46
C ALA A 174 17.18 4.96 14.12
N TRP A 175 17.31 6.27 14.21
CA TRP A 175 16.18 7.15 14.46
C TRP A 175 15.29 7.22 13.22
N SER A 176 13.99 7.24 13.42
CA SER A 176 13.00 7.33 12.36
C SER A 176 11.80 8.15 12.80
N ASP A 177 11.08 8.68 11.83
CA ASP A 177 9.80 9.34 12.03
C ASP A 177 8.83 8.99 10.89
N ALA A 178 7.55 9.14 11.14
CA ALA A 178 6.52 8.92 10.15
C ALA A 178 5.25 9.69 10.49
N ALA A 179 4.48 10.03 9.46
CA ALA A 179 3.11 10.49 9.57
C ALA A 179 2.18 9.48 8.87
N PRO A 180 1.92 8.31 9.48
CA PRO A 180 1.22 7.21 8.81
C PRO A 180 -0.26 7.51 8.54
N VAL A 181 -0.84 8.38 9.36
CA VAL A 181 -2.23 8.80 9.24
C VAL A 181 -2.31 10.31 9.43
N SER A 182 -3.20 10.97 8.69
CA SER A 182 -3.41 12.42 8.80
C SER A 182 -3.68 12.82 10.26
N GLY A 183 -2.94 13.80 10.73
CA GLY A 183 -3.02 14.33 12.10
C GLY A 183 -2.21 13.56 13.15
N ILE A 184 -1.47 12.50 12.77
CA ILE A 184 -0.63 11.73 13.69
C ILE A 184 0.82 11.71 13.19
N TYR A 185 1.74 12.07 14.07
CA TYR A 185 3.19 11.96 13.84
C TYR A 185 3.79 10.99 14.86
N THR A 186 4.64 10.10 14.39
CA THR A 186 5.28 9.08 15.22
C THR A 186 6.79 9.19 15.16
N VAL A 187 7.48 8.79 16.23
CA VAL A 187 8.94 8.76 16.32
C VAL A 187 9.40 7.38 16.75
N GLY A 188 10.35 6.82 16.01
CA GLY A 188 11.06 5.59 16.35
C GLY A 188 12.46 5.90 16.90
N GLN A 189 12.80 5.30 18.04
CA GLN A 189 14.11 5.42 18.68
C GLN A 189 14.94 4.17 18.37
N PRO A 190 16.29 4.31 18.16
CA PRO A 190 17.14 3.14 18.04
C PRO A 190 17.16 2.36 19.35
N THR A 191 17.06 1.03 19.26
CA THR A 191 17.16 0.13 20.41
C THR A 191 18.58 -0.42 20.60
N ILE A 192 19.40 -0.38 19.56
CA ILE A 192 20.81 -0.79 19.57
C ILE A 192 21.64 0.24 18.82
N SER A 193 22.95 0.24 19.09
CA SER A 193 23.92 1.00 18.27
C SER A 193 24.15 0.29 16.94
N PRO A 194 24.52 1.02 15.88
CA PRO A 194 24.89 0.40 14.60
C PRO A 194 25.96 -0.68 14.78
N LEU A 195 25.72 -1.85 14.20
CA LEU A 195 26.63 -2.99 14.26
C LEU A 195 27.77 -2.88 13.25
N PHE A 196 27.55 -2.11 12.19
CA PHE A 196 28.47 -1.91 11.09
C PHE A 196 28.69 -0.41 10.82
N ASP A 197 29.61 -0.08 9.94
CA ASP A 197 29.83 1.30 9.48
C ASP A 197 28.71 1.70 8.50
N SER A 198 27.53 1.93 9.05
CA SER A 198 26.32 2.32 8.35
C SER A 198 25.75 3.61 8.93
N LYS A 199 24.89 4.28 8.16
CA LYS A 199 24.15 5.48 8.60
C LYS A 199 22.67 5.32 8.32
N SER A 200 21.85 6.05 9.05
CA SER A 200 20.42 6.09 8.77
C SER A 200 20.15 6.66 7.38
N ALA A 201 19.05 6.25 6.76
CA ALA A 201 18.65 6.77 5.45
C ALA A 201 18.55 8.30 5.44
N VAL A 202 18.00 8.89 6.51
CA VAL A 202 17.83 10.35 6.61
C VAL A 202 19.18 11.07 6.67
N GLU A 203 20.18 10.52 7.38
CA GLU A 203 21.53 11.11 7.41
C GLU A 203 22.24 10.99 6.07
N ILE A 204 22.07 9.85 5.35
CA ILE A 204 22.65 9.67 4.03
C ILE A 204 22.07 10.70 3.06
N VAL A 205 20.74 10.82 3.01
CA VAL A 205 20.05 11.77 2.13
C VAL A 205 20.42 13.21 2.50
N ASN A 206 20.49 13.56 3.79
CA ASN A 206 20.93 14.87 4.25
C ASN A 206 22.37 15.18 3.81
N THR A 207 23.27 14.21 3.92
CA THR A 207 24.66 14.37 3.47
C THR A 207 24.75 14.57 1.96
N LEU A 208 23.96 13.84 1.17
CA LEU A 208 23.86 14.02 -0.29
C LEU A 208 23.31 15.41 -0.66
N ALA A 209 22.45 15.97 0.18
CA ALA A 209 21.92 17.33 0.04
C ALA A 209 22.90 18.42 0.52
N GLY A 210 24.06 18.06 1.06
CA GLY A 210 25.07 18.98 1.58
C GLY A 210 24.91 19.36 3.04
N GLY A 211 24.01 18.69 3.77
CA GLY A 211 23.82 18.85 5.21
C GLY A 211 24.78 18.00 6.05
N SER A 212 24.82 18.26 7.34
CA SER A 212 25.68 17.56 8.31
C SER A 212 24.98 17.27 9.64
N GLU A 213 23.69 17.52 9.72
CA GLU A 213 22.88 17.33 10.92
C GLU A 213 22.74 15.84 11.23
N SER A 214 22.63 15.52 12.52
CA SER A 214 22.35 14.18 12.99
C SER A 214 20.89 13.78 12.70
N ALA A 215 20.61 12.47 12.60
CA ALA A 215 19.24 11.97 12.43
C ALA A 215 18.29 12.51 13.49
N VAL A 216 18.71 12.55 14.75
CA VAL A 216 17.85 13.04 15.84
C VAL A 216 17.55 14.53 15.71
N ASP A 217 18.49 15.35 15.22
CA ASP A 217 18.25 16.78 15.05
C ASP A 217 17.31 17.04 13.87
N LEU A 218 17.44 16.27 12.80
CA LEU A 218 16.53 16.32 11.65
C LEU A 218 15.09 15.96 12.06
N ILE A 219 14.93 14.88 12.84
CA ILE A 219 13.62 14.44 13.33
C ILE A 219 13.01 15.44 14.32
N LYS A 220 13.83 16.05 15.20
CA LYS A 220 13.36 17.15 16.04
C LYS A 220 12.87 18.35 15.24
N ALA A 221 13.59 18.71 14.18
CA ALA A 221 13.19 19.78 13.28
C ALA A 221 11.89 19.44 12.54
N SER A 222 11.75 18.19 12.10
CA SER A 222 10.53 17.66 11.46
C SER A 222 9.33 17.75 12.42
N ALA A 223 9.48 17.24 13.65
CA ALA A 223 8.44 17.32 14.67
C ALA A 223 8.02 18.77 14.97
N ALA A 224 8.97 19.68 15.09
CA ALA A 224 8.71 21.09 15.34
C ALA A 224 8.00 21.78 14.15
N SER A 225 8.41 21.47 12.91
CA SER A 225 7.80 22.03 11.70
C SER A 225 6.36 21.53 11.50
N GLY A 226 6.08 20.27 11.86
CA GLY A 226 4.75 19.68 11.85
C GLY A 226 3.85 20.14 12.99
N SER A 227 4.32 21.08 13.85
CA SER A 227 3.57 21.59 15.01
C SER A 227 3.09 20.46 15.94
N ALA A 228 3.98 19.51 16.24
CA ALA A 228 3.68 18.41 17.16
C ALA A 228 3.13 18.95 18.49
N SER A 229 2.02 18.41 18.94
CA SER A 229 1.29 18.87 20.14
C SER A 229 2.04 18.60 21.45
N LYS A 230 3.11 17.80 21.40
CA LYS A 230 3.90 17.40 22.57
C LYS A 230 5.32 17.94 22.50
N ALA A 231 5.86 18.33 23.67
CA ALA A 231 7.29 18.59 23.81
C ALA A 231 8.12 17.33 23.52
N TRP A 232 9.35 17.50 23.05
CA TRP A 232 10.22 16.40 22.58
C TRP A 232 10.30 15.22 23.54
N ASN A 233 10.54 15.44 24.82
CA ASN A 233 10.65 14.35 25.80
C ASN A 233 9.32 13.60 26.00
N ALA A 234 8.20 14.29 25.94
CA ALA A 234 6.87 13.65 26.01
C ALA A 234 6.57 12.88 24.71
N LEU A 235 6.97 13.41 23.56
CA LEU A 235 6.86 12.72 22.28
C LEU A 235 7.67 11.43 22.28
N LEU A 236 8.91 11.45 22.80
CA LEU A 236 9.75 10.25 22.91
C LEU A 236 9.17 9.20 23.85
N HIS A 237 8.59 9.65 24.98
CA HIS A 237 7.99 8.74 25.96
C HIS A 237 6.75 8.05 25.38
N ASP A 238 5.90 8.80 24.70
CA ASP A 238 4.62 8.30 24.19
C ASP A 238 4.74 7.66 22.79
N GLY A 239 5.81 7.99 22.04
CA GLY A 239 6.07 7.51 20.69
C GLY A 239 5.27 8.20 19.59
N PHE A 240 4.29 9.05 19.95
CA PHE A 240 3.46 9.79 19.00
C PHE A 240 2.99 11.13 19.53
N ALA A 241 2.58 12.00 18.62
CA ALA A 241 1.89 13.26 18.92
C ALA A 241 0.84 13.56 17.84
N ASP A 242 -0.15 14.34 18.21
CA ASP A 242 -1.02 14.97 17.23
C ASP A 242 -0.24 16.10 16.52
N VAL A 243 -0.46 16.25 15.23
CA VAL A 243 0.08 17.31 14.40
C VAL A 243 -1.05 17.98 13.63
N THR A 244 -0.78 19.15 13.05
CA THR A 244 -1.77 19.76 12.15
C THR A 244 -2.05 18.80 11.01
N SER A 245 -3.32 18.42 10.85
CA SER A 245 -3.72 17.52 9.76
C SER A 245 -3.49 18.20 8.41
N VAL A 246 -3.03 17.41 7.45
CA VAL A 246 -3.05 17.83 6.05
C VAL A 246 -4.51 17.96 5.61
N ASP A 247 -4.85 18.97 4.83
CA ASP A 247 -6.19 19.14 4.31
C ASP A 247 -6.66 17.89 3.60
N VAL A 248 -7.75 17.32 4.10
CA VAL A 248 -8.39 16.17 3.46
C VAL A 248 -9.03 16.66 2.16
N VAL A 249 -8.67 16.06 1.04
CA VAL A 249 -9.36 16.30 -0.23
C VAL A 249 -10.78 15.78 -0.08
N THR A 250 -11.71 16.68 0.24
CA THR A 250 -13.13 16.37 0.24
C THR A 250 -13.65 16.47 -1.19
N GLY A 251 -13.97 15.35 -1.79
CA GLY A 251 -14.59 15.27 -3.11
C GLY A 251 -15.66 14.20 -3.13
N THR A 252 -16.68 14.39 -3.97
CA THR A 252 -17.61 13.30 -4.27
C THR A 252 -16.88 12.30 -5.15
N LEU A 253 -16.91 11.03 -4.75
CA LEU A 253 -16.31 9.96 -5.54
C LEU A 253 -17.05 9.84 -6.89
N ASP A 254 -16.32 10.09 -7.98
CA ASP A 254 -16.86 9.95 -9.32
C ASP A 254 -16.98 8.47 -9.70
N MET A 255 -18.20 8.04 -10.01
CA MET A 255 -18.53 6.67 -10.39
C MET A 255 -18.73 6.51 -11.90
N THR A 256 -18.62 7.59 -12.68
CA THR A 256 -18.94 7.58 -14.14
C THR A 256 -17.93 6.79 -14.97
N ASP A 257 -16.69 6.68 -14.48
CA ASP A 257 -15.59 5.95 -15.12
C ASP A 257 -15.43 4.50 -14.60
N VAL A 258 -16.32 4.04 -13.72
CA VAL A 258 -16.31 2.65 -13.24
C VAL A 258 -16.67 1.72 -14.40
N ALA A 259 -15.70 0.91 -14.80
CA ALA A 259 -15.85 -0.07 -15.86
C ALA A 259 -15.60 -1.48 -15.31
N VAL A 260 -16.63 -2.32 -15.35
CA VAL A 260 -16.55 -3.72 -14.92
C VAL A 260 -16.47 -4.61 -16.14
N SER A 261 -15.35 -5.29 -16.29
CA SER A 261 -15.09 -6.17 -17.44
C SER A 261 -15.93 -7.45 -17.37
N ALA A 262 -16.29 -7.98 -18.52
CA ALA A 262 -16.94 -9.28 -18.60
C ALA A 262 -15.99 -10.40 -18.13
N PRO A 263 -16.49 -11.40 -17.36
CA PRO A 263 -15.67 -12.51 -16.90
C PRO A 263 -15.05 -13.30 -18.05
N LEU A 264 -13.84 -13.78 -17.83
CA LEU A 264 -13.12 -14.59 -18.81
C LEU A 264 -13.81 -15.94 -19.01
N LYS A 265 -13.75 -16.45 -20.25
CA LYS A 265 -14.24 -17.79 -20.58
C LYS A 265 -13.12 -18.82 -20.43
N GLY A 266 -13.47 -20.01 -19.95
CA GLY A 266 -12.54 -21.12 -19.83
C GLY A 266 -11.77 -21.17 -18.51
N LEU A 267 -10.55 -21.69 -18.55
CA LEU A 267 -9.65 -21.76 -17.40
C LEU A 267 -8.95 -20.43 -17.21
N GLU A 268 -8.78 -20.05 -15.94
CA GLU A 268 -8.04 -18.86 -15.56
C GLU A 268 -6.77 -19.25 -14.80
N PHE A 269 -5.68 -18.61 -15.15
CA PHE A 269 -4.43 -18.69 -14.41
C PHE A 269 -4.35 -17.49 -13.47
N TYR A 270 -4.15 -17.77 -12.19
CA TYR A 270 -4.04 -16.75 -11.14
C TYR A 270 -2.80 -16.99 -10.30
N THR A 271 -2.03 -15.93 -10.07
CA THR A 271 -0.88 -15.94 -9.17
C THR A 271 -1.19 -15.09 -7.95
N TYR A 272 -0.69 -15.53 -6.81
CA TYR A 272 -0.78 -14.78 -5.56
C TYR A 272 0.52 -14.90 -4.78
N THR A 273 0.79 -13.94 -3.91
CA THR A 273 1.97 -13.96 -3.06
C THR A 273 1.78 -14.90 -1.88
N LYS A 274 2.79 -15.71 -1.59
CA LYS A 274 2.82 -16.52 -0.37
C LYS A 274 2.93 -15.61 0.86
N ALA A 275 2.14 -15.86 1.91
CA ALA A 275 2.12 -15.03 3.10
C ALA A 275 3.49 -14.84 3.76
N GLY A 276 4.30 -15.91 3.83
CA GLY A 276 5.64 -15.86 4.42
C GLY A 276 6.70 -15.17 3.57
N MET A 277 6.48 -15.03 2.25
CA MET A 277 7.47 -14.48 1.33
C MET A 277 7.07 -13.12 0.75
N GLY A 278 5.80 -12.77 0.80
CA GLY A 278 5.29 -11.53 0.22
C GLY A 278 5.68 -11.38 -1.24
N ALA A 279 6.17 -10.21 -1.62
CA ALA A 279 6.68 -9.90 -2.95
C ALA A 279 8.10 -10.49 -3.23
N GLY A 280 8.64 -11.31 -2.33
CA GLY A 280 9.97 -11.91 -2.48
C GLY A 280 11.09 -11.13 -1.78
N ASN A 281 10.80 -10.09 -1.03
CA ASN A 281 11.81 -9.30 -0.30
C ASN A 281 12.65 -10.17 0.66
N ASN A 282 12.06 -11.25 1.18
CA ASN A 282 12.72 -12.21 2.07
C ASN A 282 13.13 -13.51 1.36
N ALA A 283 13.21 -13.52 0.02
CA ALA A 283 13.55 -14.72 -0.74
C ALA A 283 14.94 -15.29 -0.41
N ASN A 284 15.85 -14.47 0.08
CA ASN A 284 17.19 -14.87 0.53
C ASN A 284 17.20 -15.52 1.91
N ASN A 285 16.08 -15.48 2.66
CA ASN A 285 15.98 -16.12 3.96
C ASN A 285 15.44 -17.55 3.81
N PRO A 286 16.25 -18.61 4.01
CA PRO A 286 15.80 -19.98 3.83
C PRO A 286 14.66 -20.38 4.78
N TRP A 287 14.54 -19.76 5.96
CA TRP A 287 13.46 -20.05 6.90
C TRP A 287 12.08 -19.73 6.32
N THR A 288 11.96 -18.74 5.44
CA THR A 288 10.67 -18.40 4.81
C THR A 288 10.17 -19.48 3.83
N TYR A 289 11.07 -20.31 3.30
CA TYR A 289 10.71 -21.44 2.44
C TYR A 289 10.15 -22.63 3.23
N GLU A 290 10.58 -22.78 4.47
CA GLU A 290 10.18 -23.90 5.32
C GLU A 290 8.90 -23.62 6.11
N LEU A 291 8.53 -22.34 6.26
CA LEU A 291 7.28 -21.97 6.91
C LEU A 291 6.08 -22.40 6.05
N PRO A 292 5.13 -23.16 6.61
CA PRO A 292 3.91 -23.51 5.89
C PRO A 292 3.06 -22.25 5.63
N ASP A 293 2.26 -22.29 4.58
CA ASP A 293 1.22 -21.31 4.41
C ASP A 293 0.22 -21.42 5.57
N PRO A 294 -0.30 -20.28 6.07
CA PRO A 294 -1.22 -20.28 7.21
C PRO A 294 -2.60 -20.89 6.89
N VAL A 295 -2.87 -21.20 5.63
CA VAL A 295 -4.14 -21.79 5.17
C VAL A 295 -3.89 -22.95 4.19
#